data_6c0e131b18d0217d9bf4bb75c2f58b2f
#
_entry.id   6c0e131b18d0217d9bf4bb75c2f58b2f
#
_cell.length_a   1.000
_cell.length_b   1.000
_cell.length_c   1.000
_cell.angle_alpha   90.00
_cell.angle_beta   90.00
_cell.angle_gamma   90.00
#
_symmetry.space_group_name_H-M   'P 1'
#
loop_
_entity.id
_entity.type
_entity.pdbx_description
1 polymer ?
#
loop_
_entity_poly.entity_id
_entity_poly.type
_entity_poly.pdbx_seq_one_letter_code
_entity_poly.pdbx_strand_id
1 'polypeptide(L)'
;MSRRESYSDTFTGKADEGIRAILEGGDHEDGTRKLRKILLNVINNELTPRQKEIIVLYYFKNTDTVAISKLLGITPQAVSALMKRARLKMYRIMKYYVS
;
A
#
# COMPACT_ATOMS: atom_id res chain seq x y z
N MET A 1 17.23 13.78 6.32
CA MET A 1 16.85 13.31 6.53
C MET A 1 15.66 13.15 6.83
N SER A 2 15.29 13.22 7.41
CA SER A 2 14.11 12.92 7.82
C SER A 2 12.98 13.55 7.17
N ARG A 3 13.04 14.49 6.46
CA ARG A 3 11.98 15.11 5.96
C ARG A 3 11.26 14.32 5.01
N ARG A 4 11.85 13.48 4.30
CA ARG A 4 11.15 12.71 3.47
C ARG A 4 10.29 11.86 4.23
N GLU A 5 10.67 11.50 5.41
CA GLU A 5 9.87 10.73 6.18
C GLU A 5 8.71 11.43 6.60
N SER A 6 8.79 12.68 6.91
CA SER A 6 7.69 13.35 7.39
C SER A 6 6.60 13.42 6.37
N TYR A 7 6.95 13.60 5.12
CA TYR A 7 5.92 13.69 4.18
C TYR A 7 5.28 12.35 3.92
N SER A 8 6.00 11.29 4.02
CA SER A 8 5.44 10.03 3.88
C SER A 8 4.59 9.70 5.03
N ASP A 9 4.98 10.01 6.22
CA ASP A 9 4.29 9.69 7.40
C ASP A 9 2.97 10.36 7.50
N THR A 10 2.85 11.54 7.03
CA THR A 10 1.65 12.26 7.13
C THR A 10 0.50 11.49 6.57
N PHE A 11 0.74 10.78 5.50
CA PHE A 11 -0.32 10.03 4.91
C PHE A 11 -0.26 8.59 5.29
N THR A 12 0.90 8.04 5.38
CA THR A 12 1.04 6.61 5.45
C THR A 12 1.23 6.03 6.80
N GLY A 13 1.54 6.81 7.81
CA GLY A 13 1.80 6.24 9.10
C GLY A 13 0.70 5.30 9.54
N LYS A 14 -0.51 5.79 9.73
CA LYS A 14 -1.58 4.95 10.14
C LYS A 14 -2.16 4.17 9.00
N ALA A 15 -2.21 4.73 7.82
CA ALA A 15 -2.76 4.03 6.68
C ALA A 15 -1.93 2.80 6.34
N ASP A 16 -0.61 2.94 6.44
CA ASP A 16 0.29 1.84 6.15
C ASP A 16 0.09 0.71 7.13
N GLU A 17 0.00 1.03 8.40
CA GLU A 17 -0.20 0.03 9.42
C GLU A 17 -1.54 -0.65 9.25
N GLY A 18 -2.55 0.09 8.90
CA GLY A 18 -3.86 -0.48 8.68
C GLY A 18 -3.87 -1.45 7.52
N ILE A 19 -3.25 -1.07 6.43
CA ILE A 19 -3.19 -1.94 5.28
C ILE A 19 -2.38 -3.19 5.58
N ARG A 20 -1.25 -3.03 6.26
CA ARG A 20 -0.44 -4.19 6.62
C ARG A 20 -1.21 -5.14 7.52
N ALA A 21 -1.91 -4.60 8.48
CA ALA A 21 -2.66 -5.43 9.41
C ALA A 21 -3.73 -6.23 8.67
N ILE A 22 -4.40 -5.60 7.72
CA ILE A 22 -5.42 -6.30 6.96
C ILE A 22 -4.80 -7.40 6.09
N LEU A 23 -3.71 -7.08 5.42
CA LEU A 23 -3.10 -8.04 4.51
C LEU A 23 -2.43 -9.19 5.24
N GLU A 24 -1.84 -8.90 6.38
CA GLU A 24 -1.13 -9.93 7.14
C GLU A 24 -2.00 -10.61 8.15
N GLY A 25 -3.11 -10.04 8.47
CA GLY A 25 -3.96 -10.56 9.51
C GLY A 25 -4.47 -11.88 9.14
N GLY A 26 -4.63 -12.76 9.91
CA GLY A 26 -5.05 -14.07 9.61
C GLY A 26 -6.52 -14.16 9.35
N ASP A 27 -7.07 -15.27 9.65
CA ASP A 27 -8.43 -15.52 9.40
C ASP A 27 -9.28 -15.39 10.62
N HIS A 28 -8.88 -14.56 11.53
CA HIS A 28 -9.51 -14.47 12.79
C HIS A 28 -10.90 -13.94 12.72
N GLU A 29 -11.13 -12.97 11.91
CA GLU A 29 -12.39 -12.31 11.92
C GLU A 29 -12.96 -12.16 10.55
N ASP A 30 -14.25 -12.32 10.44
CA ASP A 30 -14.91 -12.22 9.16
C ASP A 30 -14.72 -10.86 8.53
N GLY A 31 -14.77 -9.82 9.33
CA GLY A 31 -14.60 -8.47 8.79
C GLY A 31 -13.25 -8.27 8.19
N THR A 32 -12.22 -8.74 8.85
CA THR A 32 -10.87 -8.59 8.35
C THR A 32 -10.67 -9.42 7.09
N ARG A 33 -11.24 -10.59 7.06
CA ARG A 33 -11.10 -11.44 5.89
C ARG A 33 -11.77 -10.79 4.68
N LYS A 34 -12.92 -10.20 4.88
CA LYS A 34 -13.62 -9.53 3.82
C LYS A 34 -12.83 -8.33 3.30
N LEU A 35 -12.28 -7.54 4.22
CA LEU A 35 -11.46 -6.40 3.83
C LEU A 35 -10.23 -6.84 3.07
N ARG A 36 -9.64 -7.94 3.47
CA ARG A 36 -8.46 -8.43 2.75
C ARG A 36 -8.82 -8.83 1.33
N LYS A 37 -9.96 -9.46 1.14
CA LYS A 37 -10.39 -9.83 -0.18
C LYS A 37 -10.63 -8.60 -1.04
N ILE A 38 -11.25 -7.57 -0.47
CA ILE A 38 -11.48 -6.34 -1.18
C ILE A 38 -10.17 -5.70 -1.57
N LEU A 39 -9.22 -5.63 -0.63
CA LEU A 39 -7.93 -5.05 -0.92
C LEU A 39 -7.19 -5.80 -2.00
N LEU A 40 -7.19 -7.11 -1.94
CA LEU A 40 -6.50 -7.89 -2.96
C LEU A 40 -7.13 -7.69 -4.32
N ASN A 41 -8.43 -7.56 -4.35
CA ASN A 41 -9.12 -7.31 -5.59
C ASN A 41 -8.75 -5.94 -6.17
N VAL A 42 -8.66 -4.94 -5.31
CA VAL A 42 -8.25 -3.61 -5.75
C VAL A 42 -6.82 -3.65 -6.29
N ILE A 43 -5.93 -4.31 -5.59
CA ILE A 43 -4.55 -4.41 -6.03
C ILE A 43 -4.46 -5.07 -7.40
N ASN A 44 -5.24 -6.10 -7.61
CA ASN A 44 -5.17 -6.82 -8.87
C ASN A 44 -5.87 -6.11 -10.01
N ASN A 45 -6.94 -5.39 -9.74
CA ASN A 45 -7.79 -4.89 -10.81
C ASN A 45 -7.85 -3.38 -10.96
N GLU A 46 -7.51 -2.65 -9.91
CA GLU A 46 -7.69 -1.20 -9.94
C GLU A 46 -6.40 -0.42 -10.02
N LEU A 47 -5.30 -1.01 -9.69
CA LEU A 47 -4.03 -0.31 -9.73
C LEU A 47 -3.38 -0.46 -11.09
N THR A 48 -2.62 0.53 -11.48
CA THR A 48 -1.83 0.41 -12.71
C THR A 48 -0.76 -0.65 -12.49
N PRO A 49 -0.19 -1.20 -13.56
CA PRO A 49 0.85 -2.22 -13.39
C PRO A 49 2.01 -1.76 -12.52
N ARG A 50 2.44 -0.52 -12.67
CA ARG A 50 3.55 -0.03 -11.86
C ARG A 50 3.13 0.15 -10.41
N GLN A 51 1.94 0.65 -10.17
CA GLN A 51 1.44 0.78 -8.80
C GLN A 51 1.31 -0.59 -8.15
N LYS A 52 0.81 -1.55 -8.88
CA LYS A 52 0.65 -2.89 -8.35
C LYS A 52 2.02 -3.49 -7.99
N GLU A 53 2.98 -3.31 -8.86
CA GLU A 53 4.32 -3.84 -8.63
C GLU A 53 4.92 -3.28 -7.34
N ILE A 54 4.79 -1.98 -7.14
CA ILE A 54 5.34 -1.35 -5.96
C ILE A 54 4.61 -1.80 -4.70
N ILE A 55 3.31 -1.92 -4.76
CA ILE A 55 2.54 -2.37 -3.61
C ILE A 55 2.90 -3.80 -3.24
N VAL A 56 3.06 -4.65 -4.22
CA VAL A 56 3.44 -6.04 -3.96
C VAL A 56 4.83 -6.11 -3.33
N LEU A 57 5.77 -5.35 -3.85
CA LEU A 57 7.11 -5.36 -3.29
C LEU A 57 7.11 -4.85 -1.86
N TYR A 58 6.38 -3.82 -1.60
CA TYR A 58 6.41 -3.19 -0.28
C TYR A 58 5.66 -4.02 0.76
N TYR A 59 4.45 -4.44 0.47
CA TYR A 59 3.63 -5.11 1.49
C TYR A 59 3.82 -6.62 1.53
N PHE A 60 4.04 -7.25 0.41
CA PHE A 60 4.15 -8.70 0.39
C PHE A 60 5.57 -9.20 0.47
N LYS A 61 6.51 -8.44 -0.06
CA LYS A 61 7.90 -8.85 -0.03
C LYS A 61 8.73 -8.04 0.95
N ASN A 62 8.09 -7.17 1.69
CA ASN A 62 8.75 -6.37 2.73
C ASN A 62 9.96 -5.60 2.23
N THR A 63 9.87 -5.07 1.03
CA THR A 63 10.96 -4.32 0.43
C THR A 63 10.76 -2.84 0.73
N ASP A 64 11.78 -2.17 1.23
CA ASP A 64 11.60 -0.77 1.58
C ASP A 64 11.68 0.12 0.35
N THR A 65 11.34 1.37 0.51
CA THR A 65 11.23 2.33 -0.59
C THR A 65 12.54 2.48 -1.36
N VAL A 66 13.64 2.53 -0.65
CA VAL A 66 14.94 2.71 -1.30
C VAL A 66 15.29 1.48 -2.14
N ALA A 67 15.05 0.31 -1.58
CA ALA A 67 15.32 -0.91 -2.31
C ALA A 67 14.43 -1.03 -3.54
N ILE A 68 13.16 -0.64 -3.41
CA ILE A 68 12.26 -0.65 -4.54
C ILE A 68 12.75 0.29 -5.64
N SER A 69 13.21 1.47 -5.24
CA SER A 69 13.71 2.42 -6.22
C SER A 69 14.87 1.84 -7.01
N LYS A 70 15.74 1.11 -6.34
CA LYS A 70 16.86 0.50 -7.01
C LYS A 70 16.43 -0.64 -7.92
N LEU A 71 15.49 -1.44 -7.46
CA LEU A 71 15.01 -2.54 -8.26
C LEU A 71 14.33 -2.07 -9.53
N LEU A 72 13.60 -1.00 -9.44
CA LEU A 72 12.84 -0.52 -10.58
C LEU A 72 13.53 0.55 -11.39
N GLY A 73 14.67 1.03 -10.92
CA GLY A 73 15.42 2.05 -11.64
C GLY A 73 14.74 3.41 -11.64
N ILE A 74 14.05 3.73 -10.57
CA ILE A 74 13.41 5.03 -10.43
C ILE A 74 13.83 5.63 -9.11
N THR A 75 13.50 6.89 -8.89
CA THR A 75 13.92 7.56 -7.67
C THR A 75 13.04 7.16 -6.50
N PRO A 76 13.54 7.28 -5.28
CA PRO A 76 12.70 7.01 -4.12
C PRO A 76 11.49 7.94 -4.06
N GLN A 77 11.63 9.17 -4.53
CA GLN A 77 10.50 10.08 -4.57
C GLN A 77 9.43 9.58 -5.53
N ALA A 78 9.83 8.99 -6.65
CA ALA A 78 8.88 8.43 -7.57
C ALA A 78 8.16 7.23 -6.96
N VAL A 79 8.89 6.41 -6.22
CA VAL A 79 8.29 5.28 -5.52
C VAL A 79 7.25 5.79 -4.53
N SER A 80 7.61 6.79 -3.75
CA SER A 80 6.70 7.35 -2.75
C SER A 80 5.45 7.93 -3.40
N ALA A 81 5.61 8.61 -4.50
CA ALA A 81 4.46 9.20 -5.18
C ALA A 81 3.53 8.12 -5.72
N LEU A 82 4.09 7.06 -6.27
CA LEU A 82 3.28 5.96 -6.78
C LEU A 82 2.57 5.23 -5.66
N MET A 83 3.26 5.05 -4.54
CA MET A 83 2.66 4.41 -3.39
C MET A 83 1.52 5.24 -2.83
N LYS A 84 1.71 6.53 -2.78
CA LYS A 84 0.68 7.41 -2.28
C LYS A 84 -0.57 7.31 -3.14
N ARG A 85 -0.41 7.33 -4.45
CA ARG A 85 -1.54 7.22 -5.35
C ARG A 85 -2.23 5.87 -5.22
N ALA A 86 -1.45 4.81 -5.09
CA ALA A 86 -2.01 3.49 -4.93
C ALA A 86 -2.80 3.38 -3.63
N ARG A 87 -2.24 3.90 -2.55
CA ARG A 87 -2.91 3.85 -1.26
C ARG A 87 -4.19 4.67 -1.26
N LEU A 88 -4.18 5.82 -1.91
CA LEU A 88 -5.39 6.63 -1.99
C LEU A 88 -6.50 5.87 -2.69
N LYS A 89 -6.16 5.18 -3.76
CA LYS A 89 -7.13 4.39 -4.47
C LYS A 89 -7.65 3.24 -3.61
N MET A 90 -6.74 2.55 -2.95
CA MET A 90 -7.11 1.45 -2.08
C MET A 90 -8.01 1.92 -0.95
N TYR A 91 -7.66 3.04 -0.34
CA TYR A 91 -8.41 3.60 0.76
C TYR A 91 -9.79 4.05 0.32
N ARG A 92 -9.88 4.68 -0.82
CA ARG A 92 -11.16 5.17 -1.32
C ARG A 92 -12.12 4.01 -1.54
N ILE A 93 -11.64 2.94 -2.12
CA ILE A 93 -12.47 1.80 -2.38
C ILE A 93 -12.85 1.08 -1.11
N MET A 94 -11.89 0.90 -0.21
CA MET A 94 -12.11 0.27 1.06
C MET A 94 -13.15 1.02 1.87
N LYS A 95 -13.02 2.34 1.89
CA LYS A 95 -13.92 3.17 2.64
C LYS A 95 -15.35 3.03 2.11
N TYR A 96 -15.48 2.92 0.82
CA TYR A 96 -16.78 2.74 0.20
C TYR A 96 -17.46 1.47 0.72
N TYR A 97 -16.71 0.41 0.90
CA TYR A 97 -17.27 -0.84 1.35
C TYR A 97 -17.48 -0.90 2.85
N VAL A 98 -16.74 -0.14 3.60
CA VAL A 98 -16.81 -0.19 5.04
C VAL A 98 -17.86 0.76 5.60
N SER A 99 -18.04 1.87 4.99
CA SER A 99 -19.00 2.81 5.49
C SER A 99 -20.41 2.44 5.04
#